data_ff2ffe833c33ed93d59a1a12520bdc2a
#
_entry.id   ff2ffe833c33ed93d59a1a12520bdc2a
#
_cell.length_a   1.000
_cell.length_b   1.000
_cell.length_c   1.000
_cell.angle_alpha   90.00
_cell.angle_beta   90.00
_cell.angle_gamma   90.00
#
_symmetry.space_group_name_H-M   'P 1'
#
loop_
_entity.id
_entity.type
_entity.pdbx_description
1 polymer ?
#
loop_
_entity_poly.entity_id
_entity_poly.type
_entity_poly.pdbx_seq_one_letter_code
_entity_poly.pdbx_strand_id
1 'polypeptide(L)'
;MKTNFSIRNRYRLLPLLFMALFFFFSCSKKEKEAQDYHDIKIEGQKEAELTAPPFVPKPVGDRAATKLVVNMEIKEEEGEMVDGVKYTYWTFGGSVPGSFIRTRVGDEVEFHLKNHPDNKMPHNIDLHAVTGPGGGATS
;
A
#
# COMPACT_ATOMS: atom_id res chain seq x y z
N MET A 1 9.18 -24.21 -78.74
CA MET A 1 9.58 -23.27 -77.69
C MET A 1 8.83 -23.64 -76.45
N LYS A 2 9.45 -24.39 -75.47
CA LYS A 2 8.80 -24.88 -74.30
C LYS A 2 9.25 -24.01 -73.12
N THR A 3 8.40 -23.20 -72.59
CA THR A 3 8.67 -22.39 -71.40
C THR A 3 8.33 -23.20 -70.12
N ASN A 4 9.35 -23.70 -69.44
CA ASN A 4 9.19 -24.31 -68.12
C ASN A 4 9.02 -23.20 -67.08
N PHE A 5 7.78 -23.03 -66.57
CA PHE A 5 7.52 -22.15 -65.44
C PHE A 5 7.71 -22.92 -64.11
N SER A 6 8.77 -22.61 -63.40
CA SER A 6 9.16 -23.26 -62.14
C SER A 6 8.32 -22.72 -60.99
N ILE A 7 7.45 -23.57 -60.40
CA ILE A 7 6.56 -23.26 -59.28
C ILE A 7 7.31 -23.29 -57.92
N ARG A 8 8.63 -23.36 -57.89
CA ARG A 8 9.41 -23.64 -56.66
C ARG A 8 9.53 -22.47 -55.68
N ASN A 9 9.03 -21.27 -55.98
CA ASN A 9 9.32 -20.10 -55.15
C ASN A 9 8.14 -19.53 -54.39
N ARG A 10 6.94 -20.15 -54.48
CA ARG A 10 5.73 -19.62 -53.82
C ARG A 10 5.59 -19.99 -52.33
N TYR A 11 6.33 -20.99 -51.85
CA TYR A 11 6.17 -21.46 -50.45
C TYR A 11 7.22 -20.91 -49.48
N ARG A 12 8.22 -20.17 -49.97
CA ARG A 12 9.25 -19.58 -49.10
C ARG A 12 8.80 -18.30 -48.39
N LEU A 13 7.78 -17.63 -48.88
CA LEU A 13 7.24 -16.40 -48.29
C LEU A 13 6.11 -16.65 -47.29
N LEU A 14 5.47 -17.82 -47.34
CA LEU A 14 4.36 -18.16 -46.44
C LEU A 14 4.75 -18.24 -44.96
N PRO A 15 5.87 -18.85 -44.55
CA PRO A 15 6.26 -18.90 -43.16
C PRO A 15 6.70 -17.54 -42.61
N LEU A 16 7.25 -16.66 -43.43
CA LEU A 16 7.62 -15.30 -43.02
C LEU A 16 6.39 -14.40 -42.78
N LEU A 17 5.33 -14.59 -43.58
CA LEU A 17 4.07 -13.86 -43.35
C LEU A 17 3.35 -14.33 -42.10
N PHE A 18 3.43 -15.62 -41.76
CA PHE A 18 2.84 -16.18 -40.52
C PHE A 18 3.60 -15.74 -39.25
N MET A 19 4.93 -15.59 -39.36
CA MET A 19 5.76 -15.13 -38.26
C MET A 19 5.57 -13.63 -37.98
N ALA A 20 5.26 -12.83 -38.99
CA ALA A 20 4.94 -11.41 -38.83
C ALA A 20 3.58 -11.16 -38.18
N LEU A 21 2.59 -12.06 -38.34
CA LEU A 21 1.29 -11.94 -37.69
C LEU A 21 1.34 -12.22 -36.17
N PHE A 22 2.34 -12.99 -35.69
CA PHE A 22 2.48 -13.28 -34.25
C PHE A 22 3.05 -12.11 -33.44
N PHE A 23 3.71 -11.15 -34.07
CA PHE A 23 4.25 -9.98 -33.38
C PHE A 23 3.20 -8.91 -33.05
N PHE A 24 2.01 -8.96 -33.64
CA PHE A 24 0.94 -8.01 -33.34
C PHE A 24 0.01 -8.44 -32.20
N PHE A 25 0.16 -9.67 -31.66
CA PHE A 25 -0.47 -10.08 -30.41
C PHE A 25 0.41 -9.76 -29.20
N SER A 26 1.07 -8.60 -29.20
CA SER A 26 1.64 -8.04 -27.99
C SER A 26 0.47 -7.67 -27.08
N CYS A 27 0.34 -8.43 -26.01
CA CYS A 27 -0.66 -8.24 -24.97
C CYS A 27 -0.55 -6.79 -24.48
N SER A 28 -1.40 -5.91 -24.97
CA SER A 28 -1.61 -4.60 -24.39
C SER A 28 -2.19 -4.85 -22.98
N LYS A 29 -1.31 -4.94 -21.98
CA LYS A 29 -1.75 -4.76 -20.60
C LYS A 29 -2.39 -3.38 -20.56
N LYS A 30 -3.72 -3.33 -20.49
CA LYS A 30 -4.38 -2.12 -20.04
C LYS A 30 -3.76 -1.81 -18.68
N GLU A 31 -2.89 -0.83 -18.62
CA GLU A 31 -2.59 -0.18 -17.36
C GLU A 31 -3.94 0.19 -16.76
N LYS A 32 -4.23 -0.35 -15.59
CA LYS A 32 -5.38 0.12 -14.84
C LYS A 32 -5.06 1.58 -14.56
N GLU A 33 -5.81 2.47 -15.17
CA GLU A 33 -5.78 3.88 -14.81
C GLU A 33 -5.81 3.96 -13.29
N ALA A 34 -4.86 4.70 -12.72
CA ALA A 34 -4.84 4.92 -11.28
C ALA A 34 -6.18 5.55 -10.92
N GLN A 35 -6.94 4.88 -10.07
CA GLN A 35 -8.25 5.35 -9.67
C GLN A 35 -8.04 6.65 -8.89
N ASP A 36 -8.62 7.75 -9.38
CA ASP A 36 -8.62 9.01 -8.65
C ASP A 36 -9.60 8.90 -7.48
N TYR A 37 -9.07 9.11 -6.28
CA TYR A 37 -9.83 9.05 -5.03
C TYR A 37 -10.19 10.43 -4.48
N HIS A 38 -9.81 11.52 -5.17
CA HIS A 38 -10.04 12.88 -4.71
C HIS A 38 -11.52 13.28 -4.66
N ASP A 39 -12.34 12.70 -5.53
CA ASP A 39 -13.78 13.02 -5.63
C ASP A 39 -14.67 12.06 -4.82
N ILE A 40 -14.09 11.22 -3.96
CA ILE A 40 -14.89 10.31 -3.14
C ILE A 40 -15.59 11.10 -2.03
N LYS A 41 -16.93 11.01 -2.03
CA LYS A 41 -17.73 11.61 -0.97
C LYS A 41 -17.44 10.95 0.37
N ILE A 42 -17.00 11.76 1.33
CA ILE A 42 -16.79 11.32 2.71
C ILE A 42 -18.12 11.39 3.47
N GLU A 43 -18.49 10.26 4.08
CA GLU A 43 -19.74 10.12 4.82
C GLU A 43 -19.47 9.84 6.30
N GLY A 44 -19.72 10.88 7.11
CA GLY A 44 -19.55 10.80 8.56
C GLY A 44 -18.09 10.79 9.02
N GLN A 45 -17.92 10.58 10.32
CA GLN A 45 -16.65 10.53 11.00
C GLN A 45 -16.69 9.43 12.08
N LYS A 46 -15.57 8.75 12.29
CA LYS A 46 -15.41 7.79 13.37
C LYS A 46 -13.98 7.77 13.90
N GLU A 47 -13.82 7.32 15.12
CA GLU A 47 -12.52 7.04 15.70
C GLU A 47 -12.02 5.66 15.28
N ALA A 48 -10.71 5.56 15.02
CA ALA A 48 -10.07 4.29 14.68
C ALA A 48 -9.97 3.39 15.89
N GLU A 49 -10.32 2.12 15.71
CA GLU A 49 -10.03 1.08 16.68
C GLU A 49 -8.54 0.71 16.55
N LEU A 50 -7.75 1.01 17.59
CA LEU A 50 -6.34 0.65 17.66
C LEU A 50 -6.20 -0.62 18.49
N THR A 51 -5.55 -1.63 17.94
CA THR A 51 -5.29 -2.89 18.62
C THR A 51 -3.83 -3.29 18.48
N ALA A 52 -3.24 -3.82 19.55
CA ALA A 52 -1.90 -4.38 19.52
C ALA A 52 -1.94 -5.89 19.22
N PRO A 53 -0.92 -6.43 18.54
CA PRO A 53 -0.80 -7.88 18.33
C PRO A 53 -0.92 -8.68 19.63
N PRO A 54 -1.56 -9.86 19.61
CA PRO A 54 -2.05 -10.58 18.42
C PRO A 54 -3.44 -10.13 17.94
N PHE A 55 -4.03 -9.15 18.56
CA PHE A 55 -5.35 -8.65 18.19
C PHE A 55 -5.26 -7.72 16.97
N VAL A 56 -6.28 -7.78 16.12
CA VAL A 56 -6.40 -6.89 14.95
C VAL A 56 -7.76 -6.19 14.99
N PRO A 57 -7.86 -4.94 14.48
CA PRO A 57 -9.14 -4.26 14.39
C PRO A 57 -10.13 -5.04 13.53
N LYS A 58 -11.42 -4.92 13.83
CA LYS A 58 -12.48 -5.56 13.04
C LYS A 58 -12.39 -5.19 11.56
N PRO A 59 -12.82 -6.08 10.64
CA PRO A 59 -12.92 -5.76 9.23
C PRO A 59 -13.73 -4.49 9.01
N VAL A 60 -13.32 -3.69 8.02
CA VAL A 60 -13.98 -2.41 7.69
C VAL A 60 -15.43 -2.62 7.22
N GLY A 61 -15.71 -3.76 6.56
CA GLY A 61 -17.02 -4.07 5.97
C GLY A 61 -17.34 -3.19 4.75
N ASP A 62 -18.57 -3.32 4.27
CA ASP A 62 -19.13 -2.52 3.18
C ASP A 62 -19.72 -1.23 3.74
N ARG A 63 -18.90 -0.23 3.92
CA ARG A 63 -19.32 1.12 4.30
C ARG A 63 -18.85 2.14 3.28
N ALA A 64 -19.50 3.28 3.22
CA ALA A 64 -19.00 4.41 2.49
C ALA A 64 -17.63 4.88 3.03
N ALA A 65 -16.90 5.65 2.22
CA ALA A 65 -15.70 6.33 2.66
C ALA A 65 -16.05 7.29 3.80
N THR A 66 -15.23 7.35 4.83
CA THR A 66 -15.50 8.13 6.03
C THR A 66 -14.24 8.85 6.51
N LYS A 67 -14.39 9.89 7.31
CA LYS A 67 -13.29 10.48 8.03
C LYS A 67 -12.92 9.60 9.23
N LEU A 68 -11.73 9.03 9.21
CA LEU A 68 -11.20 8.19 10.28
C LEU A 68 -10.22 9.01 11.12
N VAL A 69 -10.56 9.22 12.39
CA VAL A 69 -9.70 9.91 13.35
C VAL A 69 -8.85 8.89 14.08
N VAL A 70 -7.54 9.03 13.99
CA VAL A 70 -6.55 8.18 14.65
C VAL A 70 -5.89 8.97 15.77
N ASN A 71 -6.11 8.58 17.02
CA ASN A 71 -5.45 9.14 18.18
C ASN A 71 -4.37 8.16 18.65
N MET A 72 -3.11 8.51 18.51
CA MET A 72 -1.98 7.66 18.89
C MET A 72 -1.03 8.38 19.83
N GLU A 73 -0.62 7.69 20.86
CA GLU A 73 0.36 8.20 21.80
C GLU A 73 1.69 7.43 21.67
N ILE A 74 2.78 8.15 21.61
CA ILE A 74 4.11 7.55 21.68
C ILE A 74 4.56 7.51 23.13
N LYS A 75 5.03 6.34 23.56
CA LYS A 75 5.52 6.11 24.92
C LYS A 75 6.87 5.42 24.90
N GLU A 76 7.73 5.88 25.82
CA GLU A 76 8.94 5.16 26.18
C GLU A 76 8.59 4.17 27.30
N GLU A 77 8.67 2.86 26.98
CA GLU A 77 8.30 1.78 27.89
C GLU A 77 9.49 0.88 28.18
N GLU A 78 9.80 0.66 29.47
CA GLU A 78 10.81 -0.31 29.86
C GLU A 78 10.23 -1.71 29.73
N GLY A 79 10.92 -2.56 29.00
CA GLY A 79 10.56 -3.97 28.85
C GLY A 79 11.79 -4.85 28.82
N GLU A 80 11.58 -6.16 28.82
CA GLU A 80 12.64 -7.15 28.75
C GLU A 80 12.85 -7.57 27.30
N MET A 81 14.07 -7.41 26.79
CA MET A 81 14.41 -7.80 25.41
C MET A 81 14.69 -9.29 25.32
N VAL A 82 15.43 -9.81 26.27
CA VAL A 82 15.68 -11.22 26.54
C VAL A 82 15.83 -11.39 28.05
N ASP A 83 15.79 -12.60 28.54
CA ASP A 83 15.85 -12.92 29.97
C ASP A 83 16.93 -12.12 30.71
N GLY A 84 16.51 -11.27 31.63
CA GLY A 84 17.37 -10.42 32.45
C GLY A 84 17.94 -9.17 31.76
N VAL A 85 17.63 -8.91 30.49
CA VAL A 85 18.12 -7.73 29.76
C VAL A 85 16.98 -6.73 29.54
N LYS A 86 17.02 -5.65 30.30
CA LYS A 86 16.05 -4.55 30.18
C LYS A 86 16.43 -3.62 29.05
N TYR A 87 15.42 -3.10 28.35
CA TYR A 87 15.55 -2.14 27.26
C TYR A 87 14.39 -1.12 27.30
N THR A 88 14.68 0.14 26.98
CA THR A 88 13.65 1.16 26.82
C THR A 88 13.19 1.18 25.37
N TYR A 89 11.99 0.68 25.12
CA TYR A 89 11.35 0.70 23.81
C TYR A 89 10.66 2.04 23.57
N TRP A 90 10.73 2.51 22.35
CA TRP A 90 9.93 3.63 21.86
C TRP A 90 8.74 3.03 21.14
N THR A 91 7.56 3.21 21.69
CA THR A 91 6.37 2.47 21.27
C THR A 91 5.31 3.39 20.69
N PHE A 92 4.57 2.89 19.72
CA PHE A 92 3.34 3.49 19.24
C PHE A 92 2.14 2.80 19.88
N GLY A 93 1.54 3.44 20.89
CA GLY A 93 0.44 2.91 21.67
C GLY A 93 0.83 2.03 22.85
N GLY A 94 2.10 2.06 23.31
CA GLY A 94 2.56 1.38 24.54
C GLY A 94 2.93 -0.08 24.34
N SER A 95 3.14 -0.58 23.13
CA SER A 95 3.52 -1.98 22.85
C SER A 95 4.47 -2.13 21.69
N VAL A 96 5.18 -3.26 21.65
CA VAL A 96 6.01 -3.72 20.53
C VAL A 96 5.55 -5.13 20.14
N PRO A 97 5.08 -5.37 18.91
CA PRO A 97 4.81 -4.40 17.87
C PRO A 97 3.77 -3.36 18.25
N GLY A 98 3.80 -2.17 17.59
CA GLY A 98 2.84 -1.11 17.80
C GLY A 98 1.43 -1.43 17.32
N SER A 99 0.51 -0.52 17.57
CA SER A 99 -0.92 -0.72 17.26
C SER A 99 -1.20 -0.77 15.76
N PHE A 100 -2.10 -1.65 15.36
CA PHE A 100 -2.66 -1.68 14.01
C PHE A 100 -3.66 -0.55 13.78
N ILE A 101 -3.58 0.04 12.59
CA ILE A 101 -4.59 0.97 12.07
C ILE A 101 -5.23 0.30 10.87
N ARG A 102 -6.55 0.15 10.87
CA ARG A 102 -7.29 -0.39 9.74
C ARG A 102 -8.15 0.68 9.11
N THR A 103 -7.91 0.93 7.83
CA THR A 103 -8.63 1.93 7.04
C THR A 103 -9.12 1.30 5.73
N ARG A 104 -10.03 1.97 5.04
CA ARG A 104 -10.53 1.60 3.72
C ARG A 104 -9.93 2.54 2.68
N VAL A 105 -9.71 2.03 1.47
CA VAL A 105 -9.34 2.88 0.34
C VAL A 105 -10.43 3.93 0.10
N GLY A 106 -10.04 5.19 0.03
CA GLY A 106 -10.93 6.33 -0.10
C GLY A 106 -11.35 6.99 1.23
N ASP A 107 -10.97 6.42 2.39
CA ASP A 107 -11.15 7.13 3.66
C ASP A 107 -10.24 8.36 3.73
N GLU A 108 -10.73 9.43 4.36
CA GLU A 108 -9.89 10.53 4.84
C GLU A 108 -9.35 10.16 6.22
N VAL A 109 -8.04 10.20 6.42
CA VAL A 109 -7.43 9.86 7.71
C VAL A 109 -6.89 11.12 8.36
N GLU A 110 -7.45 11.48 9.52
CA GLU A 110 -6.92 12.52 10.39
C GLU A 110 -6.11 11.86 11.50
N PHE A 111 -4.78 12.09 11.51
CA PHE A 111 -3.86 11.44 12.41
C PHE A 111 -3.35 12.40 13.47
N HIS A 112 -3.66 12.12 14.73
CA HIS A 112 -3.18 12.85 15.90
C HIS A 112 -2.11 12.04 16.61
N LEU A 113 -0.87 12.54 16.57
CA LEU A 113 0.24 11.96 17.28
C LEU A 113 0.57 12.79 18.52
N LYS A 114 0.60 12.14 19.67
CA LYS A 114 0.96 12.76 20.94
C LYS A 114 2.18 12.07 21.52
N ASN A 115 3.19 12.84 21.94
CA ASN A 115 4.25 12.34 22.78
C ASN A 115 3.78 12.32 24.26
N HIS A 116 3.96 11.18 24.94
CA HIS A 116 3.64 11.08 26.34
C HIS A 116 4.54 12.05 27.13
N PRO A 117 4.01 12.74 28.16
CA PRO A 117 4.77 13.74 28.91
C PRO A 117 5.99 13.18 29.65
N ASP A 118 5.98 11.88 29.98
CA ASP A 118 7.09 11.21 30.68
C ASP A 118 8.21 10.73 29.73
N ASN A 119 8.03 10.86 28.40
CA ASN A 119 9.09 10.55 27.45
C ASN A 119 10.29 11.44 27.68
N LYS A 120 11.48 10.87 27.59
CA LYS A 120 12.76 11.60 27.78
C LYS A 120 13.12 12.45 26.56
N MET A 121 12.55 12.12 25.39
CA MET A 121 12.78 12.85 24.14
C MET A 121 11.51 12.89 23.27
N PRO A 122 11.38 13.89 22.39
CA PRO A 122 10.29 13.90 21.43
C PRO A 122 10.53 12.84 20.35
N HIS A 123 9.45 12.21 19.91
CA HIS A 123 9.43 11.25 18.82
C HIS A 123 8.48 11.73 17.71
N ASN A 124 8.75 11.33 16.50
CA ASN A 124 7.89 11.53 15.33
C ASN A 124 7.47 10.19 14.72
N ILE A 125 6.62 10.24 13.72
CA ILE A 125 6.22 9.08 12.92
C ILE A 125 6.44 9.37 11.44
N ASP A 126 6.88 8.36 10.71
CA ASP A 126 6.91 8.32 9.27
C ASP A 126 5.95 7.23 8.77
N LEU A 127 4.92 7.64 8.03
CA LEU A 127 3.87 6.74 7.56
C LEU A 127 4.18 6.27 6.13
N HIS A 128 4.83 5.12 6.01
CA HIS A 128 5.18 4.52 4.71
C HIS A 128 3.98 4.12 3.85
N ALA A 129 2.78 4.15 4.41
CA ALA A 129 1.54 3.88 3.68
C ALA A 129 1.05 5.06 2.82
N VAL A 130 1.65 6.25 2.96
CA VAL A 130 1.25 7.46 2.26
C VAL A 130 2.43 8.09 1.52
N THR A 131 2.12 8.86 0.47
CA THR A 131 3.09 9.64 -0.31
C THR A 131 2.93 11.13 -0.01
N GLY A 132 4.00 11.90 -0.16
CA GLY A 132 3.98 13.34 0.05
C GLY A 132 4.78 13.78 1.28
N PRO A 133 4.77 15.08 1.63
CA PRO A 133 5.49 15.61 2.78
C PRO A 133 5.10 14.90 4.08
N GLY A 134 6.07 14.31 4.77
CA GLY A 134 5.84 13.51 5.98
C GLY A 134 5.39 12.07 5.74
N GLY A 135 5.30 11.62 4.48
CA GLY A 135 5.08 10.22 4.12
C GLY A 135 6.37 9.53 3.71
N GLY A 136 6.50 8.23 4.01
CA GLY A 136 7.72 7.45 3.78
C GLY A 136 8.05 7.15 2.33
N ALA A 137 7.18 7.49 1.39
CA ALA A 137 7.37 7.28 -0.04
C ALA A 137 7.68 8.57 -0.80
N THR A 138 8.32 9.53 -0.16
CA THR A 138 8.88 10.69 -0.86
C THR A 138 10.21 10.31 -1.49
N SER A 139 10.23 10.17 -2.78
CA SER A 139 11.45 10.12 -3.59
C SER A 139 11.77 11.49 -4.13
#